data_a5959b04f6276de40174359f6bb82851
#
_entry.id   a5959b04f6276de40174359f6bb82851
#
_cell.length_a   1.000
_cell.length_b   1.000
_cell.length_c   1.000
_cell.angle_alpha   90.00
_cell.angle_beta   90.00
_cell.angle_gamma   90.00
#
_symmetry.space_group_name_H-M   'P 1'
#
loop_
_entity.id
_entity.type
_entity.pdbx_description
1 polymer ?
#
loop_
_entity_poly.entity_id
_entity_poly.type
_entity_poly.pdbx_seq_one_letter_code
_entity_poly.pdbx_strand_id
1 'polypeptide(L)'
;EKTGYIEALRGEKEEAETRIENINELASNLLKFQEENGEEATLSAFLEEVSLMTDIDNYDETADTVVMMTMHSAKGLEFPVVFLPGFEEGIFPCLQAIYDPNEIQEERRLCYVAITRAKESLYLLNADSRMLFGSTSRNRPSRFSLEIPLDLINKTREQDWRKPDLGT
;
A
#
# COMPACT_ATOMS: atom_id res chain seq x y z
N GLU A 1 29.40 11.10 -4.78
CA GLU A 1 30.72 10.83 -5.40
C GLU A 1 31.65 10.03 -4.47
N LYS A 2 31.76 10.35 -3.16
CA LYS A 2 32.71 9.65 -2.26
C LYS A 2 32.41 8.17 -1.97
N THR A 3 31.16 7.72 -2.14
CA THR A 3 30.72 6.35 -1.85
C THR A 3 30.73 5.43 -3.06
N GLY A 4 30.83 5.97 -4.29
CA GLY A 4 30.70 5.19 -5.53
C GLY A 4 29.30 4.62 -5.77
N TYR A 5 28.31 4.97 -4.95
CA TYR A 5 26.97 4.36 -4.99
C TYR A 5 26.25 4.64 -6.30
N ILE A 6 26.29 5.89 -6.80
CA ILE A 6 25.66 6.27 -8.07
C ILE A 6 26.35 5.56 -9.26
N GLU A 7 27.66 5.36 -9.20
CA GLU A 7 28.41 4.64 -10.22
C GLU A 7 28.05 3.14 -10.24
N ALA A 8 27.87 2.56 -9.06
CA ALA A 8 27.40 1.18 -8.92
C ALA A 8 25.98 1.01 -9.50
N LEU A 9 25.07 1.93 -9.22
CA LEU A 9 23.71 1.92 -9.76
C LEU A 9 23.67 2.00 -11.29
N ARG A 10 24.56 2.79 -11.92
CA ARG A 10 24.63 2.89 -13.38
C ARG A 10 24.98 1.57 -14.08
N GLY A 11 25.48 0.58 -13.34
CA GLY A 11 25.72 -0.78 -13.83
C GLY A 11 24.47 -1.65 -13.93
N GLU A 12 23.39 -1.29 -13.24
CA GLU A 12 22.10 -2.00 -13.22
C GLU A 12 21.15 -1.37 -14.23
N LYS A 13 20.89 -2.04 -15.36
CA LYS A 13 20.33 -1.42 -16.57
C LYS A 13 18.86 -0.99 -16.54
N GLU A 14 17.99 -1.50 -15.68
CA GLU A 14 16.53 -1.32 -15.83
C GLU A 14 15.88 -0.41 -14.77
N GLU A 15 16.49 -0.26 -13.61
CA GLU A 15 15.96 0.58 -12.53
C GLU A 15 16.91 1.71 -12.11
N ALA A 16 18.06 1.82 -12.76
CA ALA A 16 19.14 2.74 -12.40
C ALA A 16 18.71 4.21 -12.48
N GLU A 17 17.97 4.59 -13.51
CA GLU A 17 17.53 5.96 -13.71
C GLU A 17 16.58 6.42 -12.62
N THR A 18 15.55 5.62 -12.31
CA THR A 18 14.59 5.92 -11.25
C THR A 18 15.25 6.01 -9.87
N ARG A 19 16.22 5.13 -9.59
CA ARG A 19 16.97 5.18 -8.32
C ARG A 19 17.86 6.41 -8.23
N ILE A 20 18.45 6.83 -9.34
CA ILE A 20 19.26 8.06 -9.40
C ILE A 20 18.37 9.30 -9.26
N GLU A 21 17.19 9.30 -9.88
CA GLU A 21 16.19 10.37 -9.70
C GLU A 21 15.77 10.49 -8.23
N ASN A 22 15.44 9.40 -7.58
CA ASN A 22 15.10 9.37 -6.15
C ASN A 22 16.22 9.93 -5.26
N ILE A 23 17.50 9.63 -5.58
CA ILE A 23 18.64 10.20 -4.85
C ILE A 23 18.75 11.71 -5.07
N ASN A 24 18.51 12.18 -6.30
CA ASN A 24 18.53 13.59 -6.62
C ASN A 24 17.38 14.35 -5.93
N GLU A 25 16.20 13.73 -5.87
CA GLU A 25 15.04 14.26 -5.14
C GLU A 25 15.33 14.36 -3.64
N LEU A 26 15.89 13.31 -3.04
CA LEU A 26 16.33 13.34 -1.64
C LEU A 26 17.34 14.46 -1.38
N ALA A 27 18.30 14.66 -2.30
CA ALA A 27 19.28 15.75 -2.18
C ALA A 27 18.60 17.14 -2.27
N SER A 28 17.59 17.28 -3.13
CA SER A 28 16.81 18.51 -3.27
C SER A 28 16.00 18.79 -2.00
N ASN A 29 15.38 17.78 -1.42
CA ASN A 29 14.63 17.89 -0.16
C ASN A 29 15.54 18.27 1.00
N LEU A 30 16.76 17.73 1.06
CA LEU A 30 17.78 18.13 2.05
C LEU A 30 18.17 19.60 1.94
N LEU A 31 18.36 20.10 0.72
CA LEU A 31 18.68 21.51 0.49
C LEU A 31 17.53 22.43 0.92
N LYS A 32 16.32 22.07 0.56
CA LYS A 32 15.12 22.80 0.96
C LYS A 32 14.95 22.83 2.48
N PHE A 33 15.12 21.69 3.15
CA PHE A 33 15.13 21.59 4.61
C PHE A 33 16.17 22.51 5.25
N GLN A 34 17.37 22.55 4.67
CA GLN A 34 18.44 23.41 5.15
C GLN A 34 18.12 24.91 4.97
N GLU A 35 17.48 25.30 3.87
CA GLU A 35 17.04 26.66 3.63
C GLU A 35 15.93 27.10 4.60
N GLU A 36 15.00 26.21 4.91
CA GLU A 36 13.85 26.48 5.79
C GLU A 36 14.25 26.52 7.28
N ASN A 37 15.19 25.66 7.72
CA ASN A 37 15.55 25.51 9.13
C ASN A 37 16.88 26.19 9.53
N GLY A 38 17.66 26.71 8.58
CA GLY A 38 18.87 27.47 8.84
C GLY A 38 19.90 26.74 9.73
N GLU A 39 20.26 27.34 10.88
CA GLU A 39 21.25 26.73 11.81
C GLU A 39 20.74 25.50 12.55
N GLU A 40 19.43 25.28 12.63
CA GLU A 40 18.82 24.09 13.26
C GLU A 40 18.76 22.88 12.31
N ALA A 41 19.08 23.07 11.04
CA ALA A 41 19.09 22.02 10.02
C ALA A 41 20.22 21.01 10.24
N THR A 42 19.99 20.07 11.14
CA THR A 42 20.88 18.91 11.36
C THR A 42 20.40 17.70 10.61
N LEU A 43 21.33 16.76 10.31
CA LEU A 43 20.92 15.47 9.70
C LEU A 43 19.93 14.70 10.59
N SER A 44 20.09 14.78 11.90
CA SER A 44 19.17 14.13 12.84
C SER A 44 17.77 14.71 12.75
N ALA A 45 17.64 16.05 12.71
CA ALA A 45 16.35 16.72 12.56
C ALA A 45 15.69 16.40 11.20
N PHE A 46 16.48 16.34 10.11
CA PHE A 46 15.97 15.92 8.81
C PHE A 46 15.46 14.49 8.81
N LEU A 47 16.19 13.55 9.41
CA LEU A 47 15.76 12.13 9.51
C LEU A 47 14.53 11.98 10.40
N GLU A 48 14.39 12.79 11.43
CA GLU A 48 13.18 12.83 12.27
C GLU A 48 11.99 13.36 11.48
N GLU A 49 12.13 14.45 10.73
CA GLU A 49 11.10 14.99 9.86
C GLU A 49 10.68 13.99 8.78
N VAL A 50 11.64 13.40 8.06
CA VAL A 50 11.35 12.36 7.06
C VAL A 50 10.67 11.14 7.67
N SER A 51 10.98 10.79 8.92
CA SER A 51 10.31 9.68 9.64
C SER A 51 8.86 10.03 10.00
N LEU A 52 8.57 11.30 10.18
CA LEU A 52 7.24 11.83 10.46
C LEU A 52 6.46 12.11 9.18
N MET A 53 7.15 12.42 8.07
CA MET A 53 6.55 12.58 6.74
C MET A 53 6.02 11.21 6.27
N THR A 54 4.75 11.02 6.45
CA THR A 54 4.02 9.93 5.81
C THR A 54 3.34 10.49 4.56
N ASP A 55 3.00 9.63 3.60
CA ASP A 55 2.18 10.00 2.40
C ASP A 55 0.87 10.72 2.77
N ILE A 56 0.58 10.80 4.06
CA ILE A 56 -0.56 11.44 4.71
C ILE A 56 -0.49 12.96 4.68
N ASP A 57 0.71 13.55 4.73
CA ASP A 57 0.88 15.01 4.84
C ASP A 57 0.42 15.77 3.58
N ASN A 58 0.31 15.05 2.46
CA ASN A 58 -0.23 15.56 1.20
C ASN A 58 -1.71 15.21 0.97
N TYR A 59 -2.37 14.55 1.94
CA TYR A 59 -3.76 14.16 1.80
C TYR A 59 -4.69 15.34 2.08
N ASP A 60 -5.41 15.78 1.05
CA ASP A 60 -6.47 16.78 1.16
C ASP A 60 -7.83 16.08 1.31
N GLU A 61 -8.38 16.09 2.52
CA GLU A 61 -9.70 15.52 2.83
C GLU A 61 -10.84 16.19 2.06
N THR A 62 -10.63 17.38 1.53
CA THR A 62 -11.66 18.15 0.81
C THR A 62 -11.68 17.88 -0.69
N ALA A 63 -10.65 17.20 -1.20
CA ALA A 63 -10.55 16.87 -2.61
C ALA A 63 -11.54 15.76 -3.00
N ASP A 64 -12.33 15.99 -4.04
CA ASP A 64 -13.23 14.98 -4.63
C ASP A 64 -12.41 13.99 -5.49
N THR A 65 -11.65 13.13 -4.82
CA THR A 65 -10.71 12.18 -5.43
C THR A 65 -10.80 10.79 -4.81
N VAL A 66 -10.44 9.77 -5.59
CA VAL A 66 -10.21 8.42 -5.07
C VAL A 66 -8.76 8.33 -4.57
N VAL A 67 -8.60 8.09 -3.29
CA VAL A 67 -7.29 7.97 -2.66
C VAL A 67 -6.80 6.52 -2.77
N MET A 68 -5.57 6.34 -3.25
CA MET A 68 -4.91 5.04 -3.32
C MET A 68 -3.66 5.05 -2.45
N MET A 69 -3.56 4.09 -1.55
CA MET A 69 -2.42 3.98 -0.63
C MET A 69 -2.17 2.55 -0.19
N THR A 70 -1.04 2.30 0.45
CA THR A 70 -0.81 1.01 1.10
C THR A 70 -1.59 0.92 2.42
N MET A 71 -1.83 -0.30 2.90
CA MET A 71 -2.47 -0.49 4.22
C MET A 71 -1.62 0.08 5.36
N HIS A 72 -0.29 0.07 5.21
CA HIS A 72 0.61 0.66 6.19
C HIS A 72 0.46 2.19 6.26
N SER A 73 0.39 2.84 5.11
CA SER A 73 0.21 4.30 5.00
C SER A 73 -1.17 4.75 5.49
N ALA A 74 -2.15 3.86 5.52
CA ALA A 74 -3.50 4.19 5.98
C ALA A 74 -3.64 4.29 7.51
N LYS A 75 -2.59 4.00 8.27
CA LYS A 75 -2.63 4.07 9.74
C LYS A 75 -2.90 5.50 10.20
N GLY A 76 -3.95 5.70 10.99
CA GLY A 76 -4.36 7.01 11.52
C GLY A 76 -5.38 7.74 10.65
N LEU A 77 -5.57 7.37 9.39
CA LEU A 77 -6.62 7.91 8.52
C LEU A 77 -7.91 7.12 8.63
N GLU A 78 -9.01 7.74 8.24
CA GLU A 78 -10.32 7.08 8.19
C GLU A 78 -11.10 7.61 6.99
N PHE A 79 -11.83 6.70 6.31
CA PHE A 79 -12.56 7.01 5.10
C PHE A 79 -14.01 6.53 5.20
N PRO A 80 -14.98 7.21 4.60
CA PRO A 80 -16.36 6.73 4.54
C PRO A 80 -16.46 5.34 3.92
N VAL A 81 -15.73 5.11 2.82
CA VAL A 81 -15.75 3.85 2.08
C VAL A 81 -14.32 3.38 1.84
N VAL A 82 -14.04 2.12 2.11
CA VAL A 82 -12.73 1.50 1.89
C VAL A 82 -12.85 0.26 1.01
N PHE A 83 -12.01 0.17 0.00
CA PHE A 83 -11.85 -1.00 -0.85
C PHE A 83 -10.48 -1.63 -0.56
N LEU A 84 -10.46 -2.92 -0.22
CA LEU A 84 -9.24 -3.70 -0.03
C LEU A 84 -9.12 -4.75 -1.17
N PRO A 85 -8.51 -4.39 -2.31
CA PRO A 85 -8.29 -5.34 -3.39
C PRO A 85 -7.14 -6.30 -3.06
N GLY A 86 -7.23 -7.53 -3.61
CA GLY A 86 -6.19 -8.53 -3.37
C GLY A 86 -6.32 -9.23 -2.02
N PHE A 87 -7.53 -9.30 -1.47
CA PHE A 87 -7.81 -10.02 -0.22
C PHE A 87 -7.79 -11.54 -0.45
N GLU A 88 -6.59 -12.06 -0.78
CA GLU A 88 -6.33 -13.40 -1.29
C GLU A 88 -5.08 -14.02 -0.65
N GLU A 89 -5.10 -15.34 -0.41
CA GLU A 89 -3.92 -16.09 0.04
C GLU A 89 -2.74 -15.90 -0.92
N GLY A 90 -1.57 -15.58 -0.37
CA GLY A 90 -0.36 -15.31 -1.13
C GLY A 90 -0.19 -13.86 -1.59
N ILE A 91 -1.25 -13.03 -1.43
CA ILE A 91 -1.19 -11.58 -1.63
C ILE A 91 -1.36 -10.90 -0.28
N PHE A 92 -2.47 -11.17 0.40
CA PHE A 92 -2.74 -10.72 1.76
C PHE A 92 -3.52 -11.79 2.54
N PRO A 93 -2.85 -12.53 3.45
CA PRO A 93 -1.44 -12.41 3.82
C PRO A 93 -0.47 -12.74 2.67
N CYS A 94 0.71 -12.11 2.68
CA CYS A 94 1.72 -12.38 1.67
C CYS A 94 2.27 -13.81 1.79
N LEU A 95 2.79 -14.36 0.68
CA LEU A 95 3.24 -15.75 0.62
C LEU A 95 4.30 -16.08 1.68
N GLN A 96 5.20 -15.15 1.97
CA GLN A 96 6.26 -15.33 2.97
C GLN A 96 5.68 -15.44 4.38
N ALA A 97 4.72 -14.60 4.73
CA ALA A 97 4.10 -14.59 6.05
C ALA A 97 3.29 -15.86 6.35
N ILE A 98 2.78 -16.55 5.32
CA ILE A 98 1.96 -17.76 5.50
C ILE A 98 2.73 -18.86 6.26
N TYR A 99 4.05 -18.91 6.11
CA TYR A 99 4.91 -19.95 6.68
C TYR A 99 5.57 -19.56 7.99
N ASP A 100 5.44 -18.29 8.43
CA ASP A 100 5.99 -17.81 9.70
C ASP A 100 4.86 -17.39 10.66
N PRO A 101 4.75 -18.03 11.84
CA PRO A 101 3.73 -17.67 12.83
C PRO A 101 3.80 -16.23 13.34
N ASN A 102 4.97 -15.61 13.34
CA ASN A 102 5.12 -14.22 13.78
C ASN A 102 4.68 -13.27 12.67
N GLU A 103 5.13 -13.52 11.45
CA GLU A 103 4.76 -12.73 10.28
C GLU A 103 3.24 -12.75 10.04
N ILE A 104 2.58 -13.91 10.18
CA ILE A 104 1.13 -14.01 10.01
C ILE A 104 0.38 -13.21 11.08
N GLN A 105 0.93 -13.04 12.29
CA GLN A 105 0.33 -12.19 13.31
C GLN A 105 0.46 -10.71 12.96
N GLU A 106 1.58 -10.29 12.37
CA GLU A 106 1.74 -8.91 11.90
C GLU A 106 0.81 -8.62 10.72
N GLU A 107 0.68 -9.53 9.76
CA GLU A 107 -0.31 -9.42 8.68
C GLU A 107 -1.76 -9.31 9.24
N ARG A 108 -2.08 -10.06 10.30
CA ARG A 108 -3.38 -9.95 10.97
C ARG A 108 -3.58 -8.60 11.64
N ARG A 109 -2.54 -8.03 12.27
CA ARG A 109 -2.60 -6.68 12.83
C ARG A 109 -2.80 -5.64 11.73
N LEU A 110 -2.12 -5.79 10.62
CA LEU A 110 -2.29 -4.93 9.45
C LEU A 110 -3.71 -5.05 8.89
N CYS A 111 -4.27 -6.27 8.82
CA CYS A 111 -5.65 -6.50 8.44
C CYS A 111 -6.62 -5.74 9.34
N TYR A 112 -6.44 -5.83 10.66
CA TYR A 112 -7.25 -5.09 11.61
C TYR A 112 -7.16 -3.58 11.39
N VAL A 113 -5.95 -3.04 11.19
CA VAL A 113 -5.75 -1.63 10.87
C VAL A 113 -6.52 -1.26 9.61
N ALA A 114 -6.39 -2.03 8.52
CA ALA A 114 -7.03 -1.75 7.25
C ALA A 114 -8.58 -1.76 7.35
N ILE A 115 -9.14 -2.75 8.05
CA ILE A 115 -10.60 -2.87 8.27
C ILE A 115 -11.12 -1.67 9.06
N THR A 116 -10.40 -1.25 10.09
CA THR A 116 -10.81 -0.13 10.95
C THR A 116 -10.66 1.24 10.29
N ARG A 117 -10.17 1.32 9.06
CA ARG A 117 -10.16 2.58 8.30
C ARG A 117 -11.51 2.93 7.70
N ALA A 118 -12.42 1.98 7.59
CA ALA A 118 -13.75 2.22 7.05
C ALA A 118 -14.69 2.76 8.15
N LYS A 119 -15.30 3.92 7.89
CA LYS A 119 -16.33 4.52 8.76
C LYS A 119 -17.72 3.93 8.49
N GLU A 120 -18.05 3.71 7.22
CA GLU A 120 -19.40 3.33 6.79
C GLU A 120 -19.44 1.99 6.04
N SER A 121 -18.54 1.83 5.05
CA SER A 121 -18.58 0.66 4.19
C SER A 121 -17.19 0.13 3.88
N LEU A 122 -17.03 -1.18 4.01
CA LEU A 122 -15.81 -1.91 3.69
C LEU A 122 -16.07 -2.96 2.61
N TYR A 123 -15.24 -2.95 1.57
CA TYR A 123 -15.27 -3.92 0.49
C TYR A 123 -13.98 -4.74 0.47
N LEU A 124 -14.07 -6.02 0.79
CA LEU A 124 -12.97 -6.98 0.67
C LEU A 124 -13.07 -7.67 -0.69
N LEU A 125 -12.09 -7.43 -1.56
CA LEU A 125 -12.15 -7.85 -2.94
C LEU A 125 -11.10 -8.94 -3.23
N ASN A 126 -11.58 -10.06 -3.76
CA ASN A 126 -10.73 -11.13 -4.28
C ASN A 126 -11.10 -11.45 -5.72
N ALA A 127 -10.13 -11.86 -6.53
CA ALA A 127 -10.31 -12.24 -7.91
C ALA A 127 -10.29 -13.77 -8.07
N ASP A 128 -11.14 -14.31 -8.97
CA ASP A 128 -11.09 -15.73 -9.32
C ASP A 128 -9.77 -16.14 -9.99
N SER A 129 -9.16 -15.21 -10.72
CA SER A 129 -7.83 -15.36 -11.30
C SER A 129 -7.15 -14.00 -11.41
N ARG A 130 -5.85 -13.98 -11.22
CA ARG A 130 -5.02 -12.76 -11.27
C ARG A 130 -3.74 -13.02 -12.04
N MET A 131 -3.40 -12.14 -12.94
CA MET A 131 -2.11 -12.14 -13.60
C MET A 131 -1.17 -11.17 -12.88
N LEU A 132 -0.07 -11.71 -12.33
CA LEU A 132 1.01 -10.93 -11.72
C LEU A 132 2.33 -11.38 -12.33
N PHE A 133 3.16 -10.43 -12.73
CA PHE A 133 4.50 -10.70 -13.29
C PHE A 133 4.49 -11.73 -14.44
N GLY A 134 3.49 -11.66 -15.32
CA GLY A 134 3.34 -12.57 -16.45
C GLY A 134 2.82 -13.97 -16.14
N SER A 135 2.57 -14.29 -14.88
CA SER A 135 1.96 -15.57 -14.45
C SER A 135 0.53 -15.36 -13.96
N THR A 136 -0.36 -16.26 -14.40
CA THR A 136 -1.75 -16.26 -13.91
C THR A 136 -1.90 -17.25 -12.75
N SER A 137 -2.34 -16.74 -11.62
CA SER A 137 -2.65 -17.56 -10.43
C SER A 137 -4.14 -17.52 -10.11
N ARG A 138 -4.61 -18.58 -9.41
CA ARG A 138 -5.94 -18.65 -8.81
C ARG A 138 -5.75 -18.85 -7.32
N ASN A 139 -5.90 -17.77 -6.58
CA ASN A 139 -5.71 -17.76 -5.14
C ASN A 139 -7.04 -18.00 -4.44
N ARG A 140 -6.98 -18.59 -3.24
CA ARG A 140 -8.15 -18.64 -2.37
C ARG A 140 -8.39 -17.28 -1.74
N PRO A 141 -9.63 -16.95 -1.36
CA PRO A 141 -9.85 -15.77 -0.51
C PRO A 141 -8.97 -15.83 0.73
N SER A 142 -8.53 -14.67 1.19
CA SER A 142 -7.71 -14.52 2.39
C SER A 142 -8.31 -15.27 3.59
N ARG A 143 -7.46 -15.97 4.35
CA ARG A 143 -7.88 -16.64 5.60
C ARG A 143 -8.48 -15.67 6.61
N PHE A 144 -8.09 -14.42 6.59
CA PHE A 144 -8.65 -13.39 7.47
C PHE A 144 -10.14 -13.16 7.24
N SER A 145 -10.67 -13.48 6.05
CA SER A 145 -12.12 -13.47 5.80
C SER A 145 -12.89 -14.47 6.65
N LEU A 146 -12.24 -15.54 7.11
CA LEU A 146 -12.86 -16.56 7.96
C LEU A 146 -12.90 -16.13 9.44
N GLU A 147 -12.13 -15.13 9.81
CA GLU A 147 -12.08 -14.57 11.16
C GLU A 147 -13.17 -13.50 11.39
N ILE A 148 -13.84 -13.06 10.32
CA ILE A 148 -14.96 -12.11 10.40
C ILE A 148 -16.27 -12.89 10.60
N PRO A 149 -17.10 -12.50 11.58
CA PRO A 149 -18.42 -13.13 11.79
C PRO A 149 -19.28 -13.10 10.52
N LEU A 150 -19.91 -14.22 10.19
CA LEU A 150 -20.64 -14.41 8.92
C LEU A 150 -21.86 -13.47 8.80
N ASP A 151 -22.46 -13.10 9.92
CA ASP A 151 -23.57 -12.16 9.99
C ASP A 151 -23.18 -10.72 9.65
N LEU A 152 -21.89 -10.41 9.68
CA LEU A 152 -21.33 -9.11 9.28
C LEU A 152 -20.88 -9.09 7.80
N ILE A 153 -20.87 -10.23 7.12
CA ILE A 153 -20.39 -10.34 5.74
C ILE A 153 -21.55 -10.44 4.76
N ASN A 154 -21.62 -9.48 3.85
CA ASN A 154 -22.50 -9.55 2.70
C ASN A 154 -21.73 -10.05 1.48
N LYS A 155 -21.94 -11.30 1.05
CA LYS A 155 -21.25 -11.87 -0.10
C LYS A 155 -21.95 -11.49 -1.38
N THR A 156 -21.33 -10.61 -2.16
CA THR A 156 -21.80 -10.25 -3.49
C THR A 156 -20.87 -10.88 -4.53
N ARG A 157 -21.40 -11.65 -5.46
CA ARG A 157 -20.69 -11.98 -6.69
C ARG A 157 -20.99 -10.87 -7.70
N GLU A 158 -19.95 -10.34 -8.34
CA GLU A 158 -20.13 -9.47 -9.47
C GLU A 158 -20.92 -10.21 -10.55
N GLN A 159 -22.08 -9.68 -10.95
CA GLN A 159 -22.74 -10.15 -12.16
C GLN A 159 -21.82 -9.83 -13.33
N ASP A 160 -21.59 -10.82 -14.19
CA ASP A 160 -20.75 -10.67 -15.38
C ASP A 160 -21.33 -9.58 -16.29
N TRP A 161 -20.88 -8.34 -16.08
CA TRP A 161 -21.31 -7.15 -16.84
C TRP A 161 -21.06 -7.30 -18.35
N ARG A 162 -20.32 -8.34 -18.78
CA ARG A 162 -20.06 -8.67 -20.19
C ARG A 162 -21.16 -9.50 -20.83
N LYS A 163 -22.09 -10.03 -20.03
CA LYS A 163 -23.27 -10.68 -20.58
C LYS A 163 -24.38 -9.64 -20.68
N PRO A 164 -24.74 -9.17 -21.90
CA PRO A 164 -25.93 -8.38 -22.07
C PRO A 164 -27.12 -9.19 -21.54
N ASP A 165 -27.94 -8.56 -20.73
CA ASP A 165 -29.21 -9.11 -20.27
C ASP A 165 -30.07 -9.35 -21.54
N LEU A 166 -29.99 -10.57 -22.08
CA LEU A 166 -30.89 -11.00 -23.14
C LEU A 166 -32.22 -11.30 -22.46
N GLY A 167 -32.94 -10.20 -22.19
CA GLY A 167 -34.28 -10.26 -21.67
C GLY A 167 -35.14 -11.18 -22.53
N THR A 168 -35.58 -12.26 -21.92
CA THR A 168 -36.64 -13.13 -22.41
C THR A 168 -38.00 -12.53 -22.05
#